data_f0c5c36d9e85068541b10d12099880ad
#
_entry.id   f0c5c36d9e85068541b10d12099880ad
#
_cell.length_a   1.000
_cell.length_b   1.000
_cell.length_c   1.000
_cell.angle_alpha   90.00
_cell.angle_beta   90.00
_cell.angle_gamma   90.00
#
_symmetry.space_group_name_H-M   'P 1'
#
loop_
_entity.id
_entity.type
_entity.pdbx_description
1 polymer ?
#
loop_
_entity_poly.entity_id
_entity_poly.type
_entity_poly.pdbx_seq_one_letter_code
_entity_poly.pdbx_strand_id
1 'polypeptide(L)'
;YFITLENILPGIKKVTDKSFISEHMLFNSRYMKELIAAIESNKNIKGAVFWDKILNAIRIEHIQENSFSEFETYGSYMMSKHPEVYDYRSWHSFRYGGYYFHPEQMTERDYEWMGRDFYAISFEKSHTVREDHENLFNNPRYQDKLTARQMVEIVQEEAEGYNEVWD
;
A
#
# COMPACT_ATOMS: atom_id res chain seq x y z
N TYR A 1 -11.72 -5.77 3.79
CA TYR A 1 -11.30 -4.85 4.86
C TYR A 1 -12.49 -4.13 5.50
N PHE A 2 -13.36 -3.49 4.71
CA PHE A 2 -14.37 -2.56 5.22
C PHE A 2 -15.47 -3.21 6.04
N ILE A 3 -15.81 -4.48 5.81
CA ILE A 3 -16.73 -5.24 6.67
C ILE A 3 -16.13 -5.40 8.07
N THR A 4 -14.86 -5.78 8.14
CA THR A 4 -14.14 -5.91 9.42
C THR A 4 -14.02 -4.56 10.10
N LEU A 5 -13.67 -3.50 9.35
CA LEU A 5 -13.57 -2.14 9.85
C LEU A 5 -14.89 -1.67 10.50
N GLU A 6 -16.03 -1.83 9.81
CA GLU A 6 -17.34 -1.45 10.34
C GLU A 6 -17.73 -2.28 11.58
N ASN A 7 -17.34 -3.56 11.61
CA ASN A 7 -17.59 -4.41 12.77
C ASN A 7 -16.78 -3.93 14.00
N ILE A 8 -15.47 -3.68 13.84
CA ILE A 8 -14.60 -3.28 14.97
C ILE A 8 -14.84 -1.83 15.40
N LEU A 9 -15.20 -0.96 14.48
CA LEU A 9 -15.44 0.48 14.69
C LEU A 9 -16.77 0.91 14.06
N PRO A 10 -17.92 0.62 14.71
CA PRO A 10 -19.23 0.98 14.17
C PRO A 10 -19.33 2.46 13.82
N GLY A 11 -19.77 2.74 12.61
CA GLY A 11 -19.90 4.10 12.08
C GLY A 11 -18.66 4.66 11.39
N ILE A 12 -17.53 3.94 11.42
CA ILE A 12 -16.37 4.26 10.57
C ILE A 12 -16.53 3.51 9.24
N LYS A 13 -16.45 4.24 8.15
CA LYS A 13 -16.61 3.72 6.79
C LYS A 13 -15.45 4.18 5.91
N LYS A 14 -15.36 3.61 4.72
CA LYS A 14 -14.47 4.14 3.68
C LYS A 14 -14.82 5.62 3.41
N VAL A 15 -13.82 6.48 3.50
CA VAL A 15 -13.99 7.95 3.42
C VAL A 15 -13.44 8.54 2.11
N THR A 16 -12.77 7.74 1.30
CA THR A 16 -12.17 8.13 0.02
C THR A 16 -12.34 7.00 -1.00
N ASP A 17 -12.34 7.32 -2.29
CA ASP A 17 -12.30 6.37 -3.40
C ASP A 17 -10.93 5.69 -3.53
N LYS A 18 -9.89 6.30 -2.96
CA LYS A 18 -8.53 5.75 -2.91
C LYS A 18 -8.34 4.77 -1.75
N SER A 19 -7.29 3.96 -1.82
CA SER A 19 -6.87 3.08 -0.74
C SER A 19 -5.87 3.79 0.16
N PHE A 20 -5.96 3.52 1.47
CA PHE A 20 -4.92 3.90 2.43
C PHE A 20 -3.77 2.88 2.48
N ILE A 21 -3.89 1.73 1.78
CA ILE A 21 -2.81 0.76 1.68
C ILE A 21 -1.76 1.31 0.72
N SER A 22 -0.71 1.85 1.30
CA SER A 22 0.44 2.42 0.60
C SER A 22 1.72 1.93 1.28
N GLU A 23 2.87 2.03 0.61
CA GLU A 23 4.15 1.69 1.25
C GLU A 23 4.58 2.70 2.31
N HIS A 24 3.84 3.78 2.44
CA HIS A 24 4.19 4.88 3.35
C HIS A 24 2.96 5.48 4.01
N MET A 25 2.88 5.34 5.35
CA MET A 25 1.89 6.00 6.18
C MET A 25 2.52 6.47 7.50
N LEU A 26 2.19 7.70 7.90
CA LEU A 26 2.59 8.22 9.20
C LEU A 26 1.56 7.85 10.26
N PHE A 27 1.98 7.05 11.25
CA PHE A 27 1.18 6.71 12.42
C PHE A 27 1.55 7.61 13.60
N ASN A 28 0.59 8.38 14.10
CA ASN A 28 0.78 9.12 15.33
C ASN A 28 0.39 8.24 16.53
N SER A 29 1.32 8.03 17.44
CA SER A 29 1.14 7.12 18.60
C SER A 29 -0.01 7.53 19.52
N ARG A 30 -0.33 8.83 19.64
CA ARG A 30 -1.46 9.31 20.43
C ARG A 30 -2.79 8.83 19.83
N TYR A 31 -2.97 9.07 18.52
CA TYR A 31 -4.20 8.66 17.84
C TYR A 31 -4.30 7.15 17.63
N MET A 32 -3.16 6.46 17.51
CA MET A 32 -3.15 5.00 17.50
C MET A 32 -3.65 4.41 18.82
N LYS A 33 -3.25 4.99 19.97
CA LYS A 33 -3.78 4.58 21.27
C LYS A 33 -5.27 4.85 21.42
N GLU A 34 -5.76 5.97 20.88
CA GLU A 34 -7.17 6.32 20.85
C GLU A 34 -7.98 5.32 19.99
N LEU A 35 -7.48 4.99 18.81
CA LEU A 35 -8.06 3.97 17.94
C LEU A 35 -8.12 2.61 18.63
N ILE A 36 -7.03 2.16 19.23
CA ILE A 36 -6.98 0.90 19.99
C ILE A 36 -8.03 0.90 21.10
N ALA A 37 -8.11 1.96 21.89
CA ALA A 37 -9.10 2.08 22.97
C ALA A 37 -10.55 2.06 22.42
N ALA A 38 -10.79 2.68 21.26
CA ALA A 38 -12.09 2.63 20.59
C ALA A 38 -12.47 1.20 20.20
N ILE A 39 -11.54 0.43 19.62
CA ILE A 39 -11.77 -0.99 19.28
C ILE A 39 -12.05 -1.80 20.57
N GLU A 40 -11.24 -1.63 21.60
CA GLU A 40 -11.38 -2.36 22.87
C GLU A 40 -12.69 -2.04 23.58
N SER A 41 -13.20 -0.83 23.45
CA SER A 41 -14.48 -0.41 24.04
C SER A 41 -15.71 -1.00 23.34
N ASN A 42 -15.57 -1.54 22.13
CA ASN A 42 -16.68 -2.12 21.37
C ASN A 42 -17.18 -3.42 22.03
N LYS A 43 -18.35 -3.35 22.66
CA LYS A 43 -18.97 -4.50 23.35
C LYS A 43 -19.67 -5.49 22.43
N ASN A 44 -19.87 -5.15 21.15
CA ASN A 44 -20.56 -6.01 20.21
C ASN A 44 -19.66 -7.15 19.67
N ILE A 45 -18.37 -7.06 19.91
CA ILE A 45 -17.39 -8.07 19.49
C ILE A 45 -16.76 -8.70 20.72
N LYS A 46 -16.64 -10.02 20.71
CA LYS A 46 -15.93 -10.79 21.73
C LYS A 46 -14.45 -10.42 21.74
N GLY A 47 -13.84 -10.51 22.90
CA GLY A 47 -12.43 -10.24 23.09
C GLY A 47 -12.16 -9.14 24.12
N ALA A 48 -11.01 -9.23 24.79
CA ALA A 48 -10.62 -8.29 25.84
C ALA A 48 -9.71 -7.18 25.27
N VAL A 49 -8.88 -7.51 24.30
CA VAL A 49 -7.88 -6.61 23.70
C VAL A 49 -8.14 -6.42 22.22
N PHE A 50 -7.56 -5.36 21.64
CA PHE A 50 -7.87 -4.94 20.27
C PHE A 50 -7.63 -6.04 19.22
N TRP A 51 -6.50 -6.75 19.29
CA TRP A 51 -6.17 -7.80 18.32
C TRP A 51 -7.12 -9.00 18.40
N ASP A 52 -7.58 -9.37 19.58
CA ASP A 52 -8.56 -10.44 19.81
C ASP A 52 -9.91 -10.05 19.19
N LYS A 53 -10.33 -8.79 19.36
CA LYS A 53 -11.55 -8.25 18.71
C LYS A 53 -11.42 -8.22 17.20
N ILE A 54 -10.27 -7.85 16.64
CA ILE A 54 -10.03 -7.89 15.20
C ILE A 54 -10.19 -9.31 14.68
N LEU A 55 -9.55 -10.29 15.31
CA LEU A 55 -9.68 -11.70 14.93
C LEU A 55 -11.12 -12.20 15.00
N ASN A 56 -11.86 -11.84 16.04
CA ASN A 56 -13.27 -12.21 16.18
C ASN A 56 -14.21 -11.47 15.23
N ALA A 57 -13.79 -10.35 14.64
CA ALA A 57 -14.54 -9.61 13.65
C ALA A 57 -14.41 -10.17 12.23
N ILE A 58 -13.32 -10.90 11.97
CA ILE A 58 -13.07 -11.57 10.68
C ILE A 58 -13.94 -12.83 10.62
N ARG A 59 -14.71 -12.98 9.55
CA ARG A 59 -15.46 -14.21 9.31
C ARG A 59 -14.49 -15.35 9.00
N ILE A 60 -14.77 -16.53 9.55
CA ILE A 60 -13.87 -17.69 9.43
C ILE A 60 -13.67 -18.10 7.96
N GLU A 61 -14.68 -17.95 7.12
CA GLU A 61 -14.62 -18.25 5.68
C GLU A 61 -13.67 -17.33 4.92
N HIS A 62 -13.34 -16.15 5.49
CA HIS A 62 -12.48 -15.12 4.88
C HIS A 62 -11.13 -14.99 5.60
N ILE A 63 -10.78 -15.92 6.48
CA ILE A 63 -9.55 -15.81 7.30
C ILE A 63 -8.26 -15.88 6.46
N GLN A 64 -8.35 -16.49 5.28
CA GLN A 64 -7.21 -16.58 4.34
C GLN A 64 -7.19 -15.44 3.31
N GLU A 65 -8.20 -14.57 3.38
CA GLU A 65 -8.29 -13.40 2.50
C GLU A 65 -7.72 -12.16 3.20
N ASN A 66 -7.55 -11.09 2.44
CA ASN A 66 -7.17 -9.79 2.96
C ASN A 66 -8.36 -9.13 3.70
N SER A 67 -8.70 -9.63 4.88
CA SER A 67 -9.89 -9.20 5.63
C SER A 67 -9.67 -8.08 6.64
N PHE A 68 -8.42 -7.71 6.90
CA PHE A 68 -8.02 -6.60 7.76
C PHE A 68 -6.83 -5.86 7.16
N SER A 69 -6.83 -4.54 7.32
CA SER A 69 -5.70 -3.68 7.00
C SER A 69 -5.59 -2.62 8.08
N GLU A 70 -4.42 -2.52 8.68
CA GLU A 70 -4.07 -1.47 9.63
C GLU A 70 -4.07 -0.08 8.97
N PHE A 71 -3.62 0.00 7.72
CA PHE A 71 -3.62 1.25 6.95
C PHE A 71 -5.03 1.76 6.69
N GLU A 72 -5.92 0.90 6.17
CA GLU A 72 -7.33 1.26 5.94
C GLU A 72 -8.04 1.61 7.24
N THR A 73 -7.76 0.87 8.32
CA THR A 73 -8.37 1.10 9.63
C THR A 73 -7.93 2.43 10.21
N TYR A 74 -6.63 2.70 10.23
CA TYR A 74 -6.10 3.94 10.79
C TYR A 74 -6.48 5.14 9.91
N GLY A 75 -6.31 5.05 8.60
CA GLY A 75 -6.64 6.12 7.67
C GLY A 75 -8.12 6.50 7.74
N SER A 76 -9.03 5.52 7.68
CA SER A 76 -10.48 5.77 7.80
C SER A 76 -10.86 6.34 9.17
N TYR A 77 -10.23 5.86 10.24
CA TYR A 77 -10.44 6.40 11.59
C TYR A 77 -10.02 7.86 11.67
N MET A 78 -8.81 8.18 11.24
CA MET A 78 -8.27 9.54 11.28
C MET A 78 -9.12 10.53 10.47
N MET A 79 -9.46 10.17 9.24
CA MET A 79 -10.29 11.02 8.40
C MET A 79 -11.73 11.19 8.91
N SER A 80 -12.22 10.23 9.69
CA SER A 80 -13.58 10.32 10.28
C SER A 80 -13.60 11.07 11.62
N LYS A 81 -12.53 10.98 12.42
CA LYS A 81 -12.48 11.52 13.78
C LYS A 81 -11.62 12.77 13.93
N HIS A 82 -10.59 12.88 13.11
CA HIS A 82 -9.56 13.91 13.18
C HIS A 82 -9.22 14.50 11.81
N PRO A 83 -10.22 14.88 10.98
CA PRO A 83 -9.97 15.35 9.61
C PRO A 83 -9.10 16.63 9.55
N GLU A 84 -9.05 17.39 10.66
CA GLU A 84 -8.23 18.61 10.78
C GLU A 84 -6.74 18.35 10.99
N VAL A 85 -6.36 17.10 11.30
CA VAL A 85 -4.97 16.72 11.65
C VAL A 85 -4.23 16.10 10.47
N TYR A 86 -4.97 15.50 9.56
CA TYR A 86 -4.43 14.76 8.42
C TYR A 86 -4.90 15.36 7.11
N ASP A 87 -3.99 15.36 6.15
CA ASP A 87 -4.26 15.76 4.78
C ASP A 87 -3.90 14.65 3.82
N TYR A 88 -4.60 14.59 2.70
CA TYR A 88 -4.29 13.68 1.60
C TYR A 88 -3.11 14.21 0.81
N ARG A 89 -2.24 13.30 0.45
CA ARG A 89 -1.14 13.60 -0.43
C ARG A 89 -1.07 12.55 -1.52
N SER A 90 -0.91 12.96 -2.76
CA SER A 90 -0.53 12.06 -3.83
C SER A 90 0.84 11.47 -3.53
N TRP A 91 0.91 10.16 -3.55
CA TRP A 91 2.12 9.41 -3.35
C TRP A 91 2.35 8.50 -4.55
N HIS A 92 3.45 8.73 -5.26
CA HIS A 92 3.81 7.94 -6.42
C HIS A 92 4.86 6.92 -6.01
N SER A 93 4.43 5.70 -5.73
CA SER A 93 5.31 4.58 -5.47
C SER A 93 5.28 3.60 -6.64
N PHE A 94 6.41 2.90 -6.84
CA PHE A 94 6.54 1.82 -7.79
C PHE A 94 6.64 0.49 -7.03
N ARG A 95 5.54 -0.25 -6.97
CA ARG A 95 5.41 -1.42 -6.09
C ARG A 95 6.08 -2.69 -6.62
N TYR A 96 6.41 -2.73 -7.89
CA TYR A 96 6.87 -3.95 -8.56
C TYR A 96 8.35 -3.92 -8.94
N GLY A 97 9.16 -3.19 -8.18
CA GLY A 97 10.59 -3.01 -8.47
C GLY A 97 11.34 -4.32 -8.74
N GLY A 98 11.04 -5.36 -7.98
CA GLY A 98 11.70 -6.65 -8.13
C GLY A 98 11.33 -7.47 -9.36
N TYR A 99 10.36 -7.02 -10.18
CA TYR A 99 10.11 -7.59 -11.51
C TYR A 99 10.95 -6.95 -12.62
N TYR A 100 11.60 -5.82 -12.33
CA TYR A 100 12.32 -5.02 -13.30
C TYR A 100 13.80 -4.83 -12.95
N PHE A 101 14.14 -4.89 -11.67
CA PHE A 101 15.49 -4.69 -11.17
C PHE A 101 15.91 -5.79 -10.21
N HIS A 102 17.16 -6.15 -10.26
CA HIS A 102 17.87 -6.81 -9.17
C HIS A 102 18.34 -5.72 -8.19
N PRO A 103 17.78 -5.61 -6.98
CA PRO A 103 18.06 -4.48 -6.09
C PRO A 103 19.55 -4.34 -5.74
N GLU A 104 20.27 -5.47 -5.68
CA GLU A 104 21.70 -5.52 -5.41
C GLU A 104 22.58 -5.06 -6.58
N GLN A 105 22.00 -4.92 -7.78
CA GLN A 105 22.71 -4.46 -8.98
C GLN A 105 22.35 -3.03 -9.37
N MET A 106 21.37 -2.42 -8.68
CA MET A 106 20.98 -1.04 -8.96
C MET A 106 22.12 -0.07 -8.64
N THR A 107 22.30 0.87 -9.55
CA THR A 107 23.30 1.93 -9.46
C THR A 107 22.66 3.26 -9.03
N GLU A 108 23.47 4.22 -8.63
CA GLU A 108 23.01 5.60 -8.34
C GLU A 108 22.21 6.19 -9.50
N ARG A 109 22.63 5.91 -10.73
CA ARG A 109 21.92 6.35 -11.94
C ARG A 109 20.49 5.79 -12.01
N ASP A 110 20.30 4.51 -11.66
CA ASP A 110 18.98 3.88 -11.68
C ASP A 110 18.05 4.52 -10.65
N TYR A 111 18.56 4.79 -9.44
CA TYR A 111 17.83 5.51 -8.40
C TYR A 111 17.51 6.95 -8.80
N GLU A 112 18.45 7.69 -9.38
CA GLU A 112 18.20 9.05 -9.88
C GLU A 112 17.15 9.07 -11.00
N TRP A 113 17.20 8.10 -11.91
CA TRP A 113 16.26 7.99 -13.01
C TRP A 113 14.85 7.66 -12.50
N MET A 114 14.71 6.65 -11.65
CA MET A 114 13.43 6.28 -11.02
C MET A 114 12.88 7.42 -10.14
N GLY A 115 13.75 8.09 -9.40
CA GLY A 115 13.39 9.17 -8.48
C GLY A 115 12.81 10.44 -9.13
N ARG A 116 12.87 10.56 -10.46
CA ARG A 116 12.19 11.64 -11.20
C ARG A 116 10.68 11.45 -11.26
N ASP A 117 10.22 10.21 -11.26
CA ASP A 117 8.80 9.85 -11.39
C ASP A 117 8.20 9.25 -10.12
N PHE A 118 9.02 8.60 -9.28
CA PHE A 118 8.58 7.86 -8.11
C PHE A 118 9.30 8.30 -6.84
N TYR A 119 8.55 8.43 -5.75
CA TYR A 119 9.09 8.77 -4.42
C TYR A 119 9.65 7.54 -3.69
N ALA A 120 9.17 6.35 -4.06
CA ALA A 120 9.61 5.08 -3.48
C ALA A 120 9.52 3.94 -4.50
N ILE A 121 10.37 2.92 -4.31
CA ILE A 121 10.31 1.65 -5.03
C ILE A 121 10.26 0.55 -3.97
N SER A 122 9.36 -0.43 -4.12
CA SER A 122 9.33 -1.60 -3.25
C SER A 122 9.81 -2.86 -3.97
N PHE A 123 10.48 -3.73 -3.20
CA PHE A 123 11.01 -5.00 -3.65
C PHE A 123 10.49 -6.11 -2.74
N GLU A 124 9.60 -6.93 -3.25
CA GLU A 124 9.05 -8.06 -2.52
C GLU A 124 9.91 -9.31 -2.71
N LYS A 125 10.03 -10.13 -1.67
CA LYS A 125 10.77 -11.40 -1.76
C LYS A 125 10.24 -12.36 -2.83
N SER A 126 8.96 -12.26 -3.14
CA SER A 126 8.27 -13.05 -4.15
C SER A 126 8.51 -12.58 -5.57
N HIS A 127 9.05 -11.37 -5.74
CA HIS A 127 9.33 -10.82 -7.06
C HIS A 127 10.61 -11.45 -7.62
N THR A 128 10.55 -11.78 -8.90
CA THR A 128 11.70 -12.24 -9.68
C THR A 128 11.74 -11.42 -10.96
N VAL A 129 12.92 -10.89 -11.29
CA VAL A 129 13.11 -10.13 -12.53
C VAL A 129 12.73 -11.01 -13.71
N ARG A 130 11.88 -10.50 -14.58
CA ARG A 130 11.44 -11.20 -15.77
C ARG A 130 12.57 -11.21 -16.79
N GLU A 131 12.79 -12.34 -17.47
CA GLU A 131 13.86 -12.49 -18.47
C GLU A 131 13.76 -11.46 -19.60
N ASP A 132 12.54 -11.12 -20.01
CA ASP A 132 12.26 -10.11 -21.05
C ASP A 132 12.52 -8.67 -20.58
N HIS A 133 12.65 -8.46 -19.26
CA HIS A 133 12.94 -7.14 -18.67
C HIS A 133 14.39 -7.02 -18.20
N GLU A 134 15.13 -8.11 -18.16
CA GLU A 134 16.53 -8.09 -17.76
C GLU A 134 17.32 -7.13 -18.66
N ASN A 135 18.08 -6.27 -18.04
CA ASN A 135 18.87 -5.22 -18.73
C ASN A 135 18.05 -4.18 -19.53
N LEU A 136 16.70 -4.16 -19.41
CA LEU A 136 15.88 -3.15 -20.04
C LEU A 136 15.87 -1.85 -19.22
N PHE A 137 15.55 -1.96 -17.94
CA PHE A 137 15.37 -0.82 -17.05
C PHE A 137 16.70 -0.17 -16.62
N ASN A 138 17.76 -0.94 -16.50
CA ASN A 138 19.10 -0.45 -16.18
C ASN A 138 19.93 -0.07 -17.43
N ASN A 139 19.31 -0.01 -18.61
CA ASN A 139 20.00 0.35 -19.84
C ASN A 139 20.10 1.87 -20.01
N PRO A 140 21.32 2.45 -20.00
CA PRO A 140 21.50 3.90 -20.13
C PRO A 140 20.87 4.52 -21.37
N ARG A 141 20.82 3.78 -22.49
CA ARG A 141 20.25 4.29 -23.75
C ARG A 141 18.75 4.53 -23.66
N TYR A 142 18.05 3.72 -22.88
CA TYR A 142 16.63 3.91 -22.63
C TYR A 142 16.38 4.99 -21.58
N GLN A 143 17.15 4.98 -20.51
CA GLN A 143 17.06 5.98 -19.45
C GLN A 143 17.34 7.42 -19.95
N ASP A 144 18.15 7.57 -21.01
CA ASP A 144 18.42 8.86 -21.64
C ASP A 144 17.24 9.39 -22.48
N LYS A 145 16.32 8.52 -22.90
CA LYS A 145 15.26 8.86 -23.85
C LYS A 145 13.87 8.79 -23.24
N LEU A 146 13.68 7.95 -22.26
CA LEU A 146 12.38 7.67 -21.64
C LEU A 146 12.44 7.97 -20.15
N THR A 147 11.33 8.43 -19.59
CA THR A 147 11.16 8.47 -18.15
C THR A 147 10.90 7.06 -17.62
N ALA A 148 11.09 6.86 -16.33
CA ALA A 148 10.81 5.58 -15.69
C ALA A 148 9.33 5.19 -15.86
N ARG A 149 8.42 6.15 -15.73
CA ARG A 149 6.99 5.97 -15.96
C ARG A 149 6.69 5.53 -17.38
N GLN A 150 7.23 6.20 -18.38
CA GLN A 150 7.04 5.83 -19.79
C GLN A 150 7.55 4.42 -20.07
N MET A 151 8.69 4.04 -19.50
CA MET A 151 9.23 2.68 -19.67
C MET A 151 8.29 1.63 -19.08
N VAL A 152 7.76 1.89 -17.89
CA VAL A 152 6.80 0.98 -17.23
C VAL A 152 5.51 0.88 -18.03
N GLU A 153 4.97 1.98 -18.52
CA GLU A 153 3.77 2.01 -19.36
C GLU A 153 3.95 1.15 -20.61
N ILE A 154 5.07 1.32 -21.35
CA ILE A 154 5.38 0.50 -22.53
C ILE A 154 5.40 -0.99 -22.20
N VAL A 155 6.09 -1.37 -21.13
CA VAL A 155 6.22 -2.77 -20.76
C VAL A 155 4.90 -3.36 -20.25
N GLN A 156 4.02 -2.55 -19.68
CA GLN A 156 2.70 -2.98 -19.23
C GLN A 156 1.71 -3.17 -20.37
N GLU A 157 1.74 -2.31 -21.36
CA GLU A 157 0.92 -2.47 -22.57
C GLU A 157 1.26 -3.75 -23.35
N GLU A 158 2.52 -4.20 -23.27
CA GLU A 158 2.97 -5.46 -23.88
C GLU A 158 2.63 -6.70 -23.05
N ALA A 159 2.34 -6.55 -21.75
CA ALA A 159 2.02 -7.64 -20.86
C ALA A 159 0.51 -7.83 -20.74
N GLU A 160 -0.07 -8.79 -21.47
CA GLU A 160 -1.46 -9.21 -21.28
C GLU A 160 -1.72 -9.54 -19.79
N GLY A 161 -2.56 -8.74 -19.13
CA GLY A 161 -3.05 -9.01 -17.79
C GLY A 161 -2.45 -8.18 -16.65
N TYR A 162 -1.62 -7.20 -16.91
CA TYR A 162 -1.20 -6.23 -15.90
C TYR A 162 -2.25 -5.13 -15.73
N ASN A 163 -3.21 -5.39 -14.85
CA ASN A 163 -4.10 -4.36 -14.34
C ASN A 163 -3.49 -3.77 -13.07
N GLU A 164 -3.35 -2.45 -13.06
CA GLU A 164 -3.07 -1.60 -11.89
C GLU A 164 -1.64 -1.59 -11.36
N VAL A 165 -0.91 -0.61 -11.80
CA VAL A 165 0.38 -0.23 -11.21
C VAL A 165 0.36 1.19 -10.65
N TRP A 166 -0.74 1.91 -10.84
CA TRP A 166 -0.83 3.31 -10.46
C TRP A 166 -1.98 3.56 -9.51
N ASP A 167 -1.67 3.85 -8.28
CA ASP A 167 -2.50 4.61 -7.35
C ASP A 167 -1.85 5.97 -7.06
#